data_012eea09c1c7ad5b7ed6d066782a54ff
#
_entry.id   012eea09c1c7ad5b7ed6d066782a54ff
#
_cell.length_a   1.000
_cell.length_b   1.000
_cell.length_c   1.000
_cell.angle_alpha   90.00
_cell.angle_beta   90.00
_cell.angle_gamma   90.00
#
_symmetry.space_group_name_H-M   'P 1'
#
loop_
_entity.id
_entity.type
_entity.pdbx_description
1 polymer ?
#
loop_
_entity_poly.entity_id
_entity_poly.type
_entity_poly.pdbx_seq_one_letter_code
_entity_poly.pdbx_strand_id
1 'polypeptide(L)'
;RREIEILNSGELQELITPTITTVGNKVKLFYDLTGYVPFMDAISVGIKKKDFTNIALDLPILIDKLESKYMQKNNLVLNMNYVFYNPKVKKIKYIYLPLIQIEKKDETLDFLRNLPYYVVFTRSENADYVTKYLSYFKEKINFSMYEFKELIKKISSTEKKDRVQEYGNIKEKKLKFAQLLDMDTGEKIDIVSQKYVIGKNEDCDLVVNSTHISRHHA
;
A
#
# COMPACT_ATOMS: atom_id res chain seq x y z
N ARG A 1 -17.85 23.93 14.63
CA ARG A 1 -19.02 23.36 15.32
C ARG A 1 -19.66 22.26 14.48
N ARG A 2 -20.02 22.52 13.21
CA ARG A 2 -20.66 21.58 12.29
C ARG A 2 -19.82 20.29 12.03
N GLU A 3 -18.51 20.40 11.79
CA GLU A 3 -17.65 19.23 11.57
C GLU A 3 -17.63 18.31 12.79
N ILE A 4 -17.64 18.87 14.00
CA ILE A 4 -17.70 18.10 15.25
C ILE A 4 -19.02 17.31 15.35
N GLU A 5 -20.13 17.92 14.97
CA GLU A 5 -21.45 17.29 14.96
C GLU A 5 -21.46 16.11 13.97
N ILE A 6 -20.88 16.29 12.77
CA ILE A 6 -20.76 15.22 11.77
C ILE A 6 -19.84 14.11 12.26
N LEU A 7 -18.70 14.42 12.91
CA LEU A 7 -17.82 13.41 13.48
C LEU A 7 -18.52 12.58 14.56
N ASN A 8 -19.31 13.22 15.41
CA ASN A 8 -20.04 12.55 16.49
C ASN A 8 -21.28 11.78 16.01
N SER A 9 -21.81 12.06 14.81
CA SER A 9 -22.95 11.31 14.26
C SER A 9 -22.61 9.87 13.89
N GLY A 10 -21.32 9.56 13.72
CA GLY A 10 -20.85 8.23 13.28
C GLY A 10 -21.13 7.92 11.82
N GLU A 11 -21.59 8.88 11.01
CA GLU A 11 -21.87 8.67 9.59
C GLU A 11 -20.60 8.39 8.75
N LEU A 12 -19.47 8.96 9.17
CA LEU A 12 -18.17 8.77 8.52
C LEU A 12 -17.41 7.65 9.22
N GLN A 13 -17.82 6.41 8.94
CA GLN A 13 -17.26 5.22 9.58
C GLN A 13 -15.75 5.04 9.31
N GLU A 14 -15.19 5.67 8.31
CA GLU A 14 -13.76 5.67 8.01
C GLU A 14 -12.96 6.53 8.97
N LEU A 15 -13.60 7.42 9.72
CA LEU A 15 -12.95 8.28 10.71
C LEU A 15 -13.01 7.68 12.11
N ILE A 16 -11.99 7.98 12.91
CA ILE A 16 -11.99 7.72 14.35
C ILE A 16 -12.64 8.92 15.02
N THR A 17 -13.75 8.68 15.74
CA THR A 17 -14.49 9.76 16.44
C THR A 17 -13.68 10.24 17.64
N PRO A 18 -13.37 11.55 17.76
CA PRO A 18 -12.66 12.08 18.90
C PRO A 18 -13.60 12.34 20.08
N THR A 19 -13.09 12.15 21.29
CA THR A 19 -13.66 12.75 22.49
C THR A 19 -13.08 14.15 22.66
N ILE A 20 -13.95 15.16 22.82
CA ILE A 20 -13.56 16.56 22.86
C ILE A 20 -13.68 17.09 24.29
N THR A 21 -12.61 17.66 24.83
CA THR A 21 -12.60 18.32 26.13
C THR A 21 -12.05 19.74 26.02
N THR A 22 -12.55 20.63 26.84
CA THR A 22 -12.08 22.02 26.91
C THR A 22 -11.39 22.24 28.26
N VAL A 23 -10.16 22.75 28.21
CA VAL A 23 -9.39 23.12 29.42
C VAL A 23 -8.94 24.57 29.25
N GLY A 24 -9.59 25.49 29.97
CA GLY A 24 -9.42 26.93 29.77
C GLY A 24 -9.82 27.32 28.33
N ASN A 25 -8.93 28.00 27.61
CA ASN A 25 -9.14 28.41 26.22
C ASN A 25 -8.64 27.39 25.20
N LYS A 26 -8.23 26.17 25.64
CA LYS A 26 -7.69 25.13 24.76
C LYS A 26 -8.69 23.99 24.60
N VAL A 27 -8.89 23.57 23.36
CA VAL A 27 -9.65 22.37 23.00
C VAL A 27 -8.65 21.21 22.86
N LYS A 28 -8.94 20.09 23.53
CA LYS A 28 -8.19 18.85 23.41
C LYS A 28 -9.05 17.79 22.73
N LEU A 29 -8.48 17.10 21.76
CA LEU A 29 -9.08 15.98 21.06
C LEU A 29 -8.40 14.68 21.50
N PHE A 30 -9.18 13.73 21.97
CA PHE A 30 -8.69 12.39 22.35
C PHE A 30 -9.28 11.37 21.39
N TYR A 31 -8.42 10.56 20.76
CA TYR A 31 -8.81 9.49 19.88
C TYR A 31 -8.56 8.15 20.59
N ASP A 32 -9.65 7.39 20.85
CA ASP A 32 -9.53 6.05 21.39
C ASP A 32 -9.10 5.09 20.28
N LEU A 33 -7.94 4.48 20.44
CA LEU A 33 -7.36 3.55 19.48
C LEU A 33 -7.58 2.09 19.87
N THR A 34 -8.38 1.82 20.90
CA THR A 34 -8.67 0.46 21.37
C THR A 34 -9.30 -0.38 20.24
N GLY A 35 -8.67 -1.50 19.93
CA GLY A 35 -9.13 -2.41 18.87
C GLY A 35 -8.71 -2.02 17.46
N TYR A 36 -7.93 -0.97 17.29
CA TYR A 36 -7.23 -0.64 16.06
C TYR A 36 -5.77 -1.08 16.12
N VAL A 37 -5.20 -1.39 14.97
CA VAL A 37 -3.76 -1.63 14.82
C VAL A 37 -3.15 -0.55 13.91
N PRO A 38 -1.87 -0.18 14.10
CA PRO A 38 -1.20 0.71 13.17
C PRO A 38 -1.32 0.16 11.74
N PHE A 39 -1.64 1.02 10.77
CA PHE A 39 -1.82 0.60 9.40
C PHE A 39 -0.56 -0.04 8.81
N MET A 40 0.61 0.48 9.16
CA MET A 40 1.90 -0.08 8.75
C MET A 40 2.05 -1.55 9.15
N ASP A 41 1.62 -1.93 10.36
CA ASP A 41 1.66 -3.32 10.83
C ASP A 41 0.69 -4.20 10.04
N ALA A 42 -0.50 -3.68 9.74
CA ALA A 42 -1.52 -4.40 8.99
C ALA A 42 -1.10 -4.75 7.55
N ILE A 43 -0.29 -3.88 6.90
CA ILE A 43 0.14 -4.06 5.51
C ILE A 43 1.50 -4.76 5.36
N SER A 44 2.16 -5.10 6.46
CA SER A 44 3.45 -5.81 6.48
C SER A 44 3.32 -7.33 6.28
N VAL A 45 2.11 -7.89 6.34
CA VAL A 45 1.86 -9.34 6.36
C VAL A 45 1.58 -9.99 5.00
N GLY A 46 1.81 -9.29 3.92
CA GLY A 46 1.56 -9.78 2.57
C GLY A 46 0.12 -9.48 2.08
N ILE A 47 -0.01 -8.43 1.28
CA ILE A 47 -1.30 -7.93 0.77
C ILE A 47 -1.55 -8.49 -0.62
N LYS A 48 -2.76 -9.03 -0.84
CA LYS A 48 -3.22 -9.48 -2.15
C LYS A 48 -3.71 -8.31 -2.99
N LYS A 49 -3.73 -8.47 -4.31
CA LYS A 49 -4.23 -7.50 -5.28
C LYS A 49 -5.59 -6.91 -4.88
N LYS A 50 -6.55 -7.79 -4.52
CA LYS A 50 -7.89 -7.37 -4.10
C LYS A 50 -7.87 -6.44 -2.89
N ASP A 51 -7.07 -6.78 -1.88
CA ASP A 51 -6.98 -5.99 -0.65
C ASP A 51 -6.25 -4.67 -0.94
N PHE A 52 -5.18 -4.70 -1.74
CA PHE A 52 -4.47 -3.49 -2.17
C PHE A 52 -5.39 -2.52 -2.94
N THR A 53 -6.19 -3.02 -3.89
CA THR A 53 -7.12 -2.16 -4.63
C THR A 53 -8.22 -1.56 -3.75
N ASN A 54 -8.70 -2.32 -2.75
CA ASN A 54 -9.64 -1.79 -1.75
C ASN A 54 -8.98 -0.69 -0.91
N ILE A 55 -7.77 -0.93 -0.39
CA ILE A 55 -6.97 0.04 0.36
C ILE A 55 -6.76 1.33 -0.46
N ALA A 56 -6.39 1.19 -1.73
CA ALA A 56 -6.16 2.34 -2.61
C ALA A 56 -7.43 3.17 -2.90
N LEU A 57 -8.62 2.56 -2.79
CA LEU A 57 -9.91 3.25 -2.95
C LEU A 57 -10.47 3.85 -1.66
N ASP A 58 -10.05 3.38 -0.49
CA ASP A 58 -10.63 3.82 0.79
C ASP A 58 -10.48 5.35 0.98
N LEU A 59 -9.29 5.92 0.75
CA LEU A 59 -9.08 7.37 0.87
C LEU A 59 -9.84 8.19 -0.19
N PRO A 60 -9.83 7.86 -1.49
CA PRO A 60 -10.67 8.52 -2.49
C PRO A 60 -12.17 8.53 -2.14
N ILE A 61 -12.70 7.42 -1.64
CA ILE A 61 -14.11 7.32 -1.23
C ILE A 61 -14.39 8.19 -0.01
N LEU A 62 -13.49 8.22 0.97
CA LEU A 62 -13.62 9.10 2.13
C LEU A 62 -13.61 10.56 1.71
N ILE A 63 -12.73 10.97 0.79
CA ILE A 63 -12.67 12.36 0.31
C ILE A 63 -14.01 12.77 -0.35
N ASP A 64 -14.59 11.92 -1.22
CA ASP A 64 -15.91 12.21 -1.80
C ASP A 64 -16.98 12.42 -0.70
N LYS A 65 -16.95 11.61 0.36
CA LYS A 65 -17.86 11.75 1.51
C LYS A 65 -17.63 13.04 2.28
N LEU A 66 -16.37 13.43 2.50
CA LEU A 66 -16.03 14.69 3.17
C LEU A 66 -16.52 15.89 2.35
N GLU A 67 -16.25 15.91 1.04
CA GLU A 67 -16.67 16.96 0.13
C GLU A 67 -18.21 17.09 0.08
N SER A 68 -18.94 15.97 0.05
CA SER A 68 -20.41 15.97 0.09
C SER A 68 -20.98 16.58 1.38
N LYS A 69 -20.20 16.59 2.46
CA LYS A 69 -20.55 17.16 3.75
C LYS A 69 -19.92 18.54 4.00
N TYR A 70 -19.25 19.11 2.99
CA TYR A 70 -18.50 20.37 3.07
C TYR A 70 -17.41 20.35 4.17
N MET A 71 -16.80 19.19 4.40
CA MET A 71 -15.65 19.00 5.28
C MET A 71 -14.34 19.13 4.50
N GLN A 72 -13.32 19.72 5.14
CA GLN A 72 -12.04 19.97 4.50
C GLN A 72 -11.16 18.72 4.46
N LYS A 73 -10.85 18.21 3.27
CA LYS A 73 -9.95 17.02 3.14
C LYS A 73 -8.57 17.26 3.73
N ASN A 74 -8.08 18.50 3.73
CA ASN A 74 -6.78 18.87 4.30
C ASN A 74 -6.70 18.68 5.83
N ASN A 75 -7.85 18.54 6.49
CA ASN A 75 -7.92 18.24 7.92
C ASN A 75 -7.72 16.73 8.23
N LEU A 76 -7.63 15.86 7.21
CA LEU A 76 -7.19 14.48 7.39
C LEU A 76 -5.71 14.43 7.78
N VAL A 77 -5.38 13.53 8.69
CA VAL A 77 -3.98 13.21 9.02
C VAL A 77 -3.56 12.02 8.17
N LEU A 78 -2.79 12.30 7.12
CA LEU A 78 -2.36 11.30 6.13
C LEU A 78 -0.93 10.80 6.34
N ASN A 79 -0.30 11.14 7.47
CA ASN A 79 0.95 10.52 7.86
C ASN A 79 0.70 9.05 8.23
N MET A 80 1.41 8.10 7.61
CA MET A 80 1.24 6.66 7.77
C MET A 80 1.31 6.18 9.22
N ASN A 81 2.06 6.88 10.09
CA ASN A 81 2.15 6.56 11.52
C ASN A 81 0.86 6.86 12.31
N TYR A 82 -0.05 7.64 11.73
CA TYR A 82 -1.33 8.03 12.32
C TYR A 82 -2.53 7.52 11.53
N VAL A 83 -2.30 6.58 10.63
CA VAL A 83 -3.35 5.82 9.96
C VAL A 83 -3.48 4.47 10.64
N PHE A 84 -4.70 4.01 10.83
CA PHE A 84 -5.01 2.80 11.58
C PHE A 84 -5.83 1.83 10.74
N TYR A 85 -5.87 0.58 11.16
CA TYR A 85 -6.66 -0.47 10.55
C TYR A 85 -7.53 -1.14 11.60
N ASN A 86 -8.80 -1.32 11.26
CA ASN A 86 -9.71 -2.09 12.10
C ASN A 86 -9.78 -3.54 11.58
N PRO A 87 -9.19 -4.52 12.28
CA PRO A 87 -9.14 -5.89 11.81
C PRO A 87 -10.52 -6.58 11.82
N LYS A 88 -11.45 -6.12 12.65
CA LYS A 88 -12.81 -6.69 12.74
C LYS A 88 -13.64 -6.40 11.49
N VAL A 89 -13.61 -5.15 11.02
CA VAL A 89 -14.36 -4.70 9.82
C VAL A 89 -13.49 -4.63 8.56
N LYS A 90 -12.18 -4.90 8.68
CA LYS A 90 -11.20 -4.88 7.59
C LYS A 90 -11.18 -3.54 6.83
N LYS A 91 -11.17 -2.43 7.57
CA LYS A 91 -11.23 -1.08 7.03
C LYS A 91 -10.13 -0.21 7.60
N ILE A 92 -9.63 0.71 6.77
CA ILE A 92 -8.73 1.76 7.21
C ILE A 92 -9.51 2.79 8.03
N LYS A 93 -8.83 3.36 9.02
CA LYS A 93 -9.34 4.39 9.91
C LYS A 93 -8.40 5.58 9.90
N TYR A 94 -8.95 6.75 9.73
CA TYR A 94 -8.23 8.00 9.65
C TYR A 94 -8.55 8.92 10.83
N ILE A 95 -7.58 9.74 11.21
CA ILE A 95 -7.77 10.85 12.14
C ILE A 95 -8.15 12.08 11.32
N TYR A 96 -9.19 12.78 11.76
CA TYR A 96 -9.62 14.04 11.20
C TYR A 96 -9.54 15.12 12.27
N LEU A 97 -8.82 16.21 11.99
CA LEU A 97 -8.68 17.35 12.89
C LEU A 97 -9.66 18.44 12.50
N PRO A 98 -10.76 18.67 13.25
CA PRO A 98 -11.77 19.71 12.94
C PRO A 98 -11.20 21.10 13.28
N LEU A 99 -10.20 21.53 12.52
CA LEU A 99 -9.51 22.80 12.73
C LEU A 99 -10.06 23.86 11.77
N ILE A 100 -10.49 24.98 12.33
CA ILE A 100 -10.89 26.16 11.57
C ILE A 100 -9.60 26.88 11.15
N GLN A 101 -9.28 26.92 9.85
CA GLN A 101 -8.20 27.72 9.25
C GLN A 101 -6.76 27.31 9.60
N ILE A 102 -6.33 26.10 9.22
CA ILE A 102 -4.91 25.85 9.02
C ILE A 102 -4.69 25.67 7.51
N GLU A 103 -3.80 26.47 6.95
CA GLU A 103 -3.23 26.24 5.61
C GLU A 103 -2.37 24.97 5.66
N LYS A 104 -3.03 23.82 5.70
CA LYS A 104 -2.35 22.55 5.60
C LYS A 104 -2.27 22.13 4.14
N LYS A 105 -1.06 21.75 3.70
CA LYS A 105 -0.84 21.21 2.35
C LYS A 105 -1.74 19.98 2.14
N ASP A 106 -2.31 19.84 0.95
CA ASP A 106 -2.99 18.61 0.54
C ASP A 106 -1.97 17.47 0.39
N GLU A 107 -2.01 16.52 1.31
CA GLU A 107 -1.12 15.35 1.35
C GLU A 107 -1.70 14.14 0.59
N THR A 108 -2.89 14.27 0.01
CA THR A 108 -3.62 13.17 -0.64
C THR A 108 -2.81 12.50 -1.76
N LEU A 109 -2.24 13.32 -2.64
CA LEU A 109 -1.44 12.83 -3.76
C LEU A 109 -0.20 12.08 -3.26
N ASP A 110 0.51 12.66 -2.28
CA ASP A 110 1.72 12.07 -1.73
C ASP A 110 1.41 10.74 -1.01
N PHE A 111 0.29 10.69 -0.27
CA PHE A 111 -0.18 9.47 0.38
C PHE A 111 -0.46 8.36 -0.64
N LEU A 112 -1.26 8.63 -1.66
CA LEU A 112 -1.62 7.64 -2.69
C LEU A 112 -0.40 7.21 -3.51
N ARG A 113 0.46 8.14 -3.90
CA ARG A 113 1.69 7.84 -4.67
C ARG A 113 2.62 6.91 -3.90
N ASN A 114 2.76 7.13 -2.60
CA ASN A 114 3.70 6.40 -1.77
C ASN A 114 3.13 5.09 -1.21
N LEU A 115 1.82 4.87 -1.26
CA LEU A 115 1.16 3.69 -0.72
C LEU A 115 1.83 2.35 -1.12
N PRO A 116 2.19 2.09 -2.39
CA PRO A 116 2.81 0.82 -2.78
C PRO A 116 4.17 0.55 -2.13
N TYR A 117 4.89 1.60 -1.73
CA TYR A 117 6.21 1.44 -1.11
C TYR A 117 6.16 0.98 0.34
N TYR A 118 4.99 1.10 0.98
CA TYR A 118 4.76 0.61 2.34
C TYR A 118 4.16 -0.79 2.39
N VAL A 119 3.63 -1.29 1.26
CA VAL A 119 2.91 -2.56 1.20
C VAL A 119 3.85 -3.71 0.87
N VAL A 120 3.78 -4.76 1.66
CA VAL A 120 4.38 -6.06 1.31
C VAL A 120 3.39 -6.85 0.46
N PHE A 121 3.67 -7.05 -0.81
CA PHE A 121 2.81 -7.77 -1.73
C PHE A 121 3.00 -9.28 -1.64
N THR A 122 1.90 -10.04 -1.78
CA THR A 122 1.93 -11.50 -1.79
C THR A 122 2.62 -12.01 -3.05
N ARG A 123 3.61 -12.90 -2.92
CA ARG A 123 4.42 -13.42 -4.04
C ARG A 123 3.66 -14.30 -5.02
N SER A 124 2.54 -14.89 -4.61
CA SER A 124 1.74 -15.82 -5.44
C SER A 124 0.93 -15.14 -6.53
N GLU A 125 0.93 -13.80 -6.60
CA GLU A 125 0.17 -13.03 -7.57
C GLU A 125 1.08 -12.27 -8.51
N ASN A 126 0.65 -12.14 -9.78
CA ASN A 126 1.36 -11.29 -10.75
C ASN A 126 1.31 -9.82 -10.29
N ALA A 127 2.48 -9.18 -10.21
CA ALA A 127 2.64 -7.80 -9.74
C ALA A 127 2.42 -6.71 -10.82
N ASP A 128 1.96 -7.06 -12.03
CA ASP A 128 1.73 -6.11 -13.14
C ASP A 128 0.79 -4.95 -12.74
N TYR A 129 -0.14 -5.23 -11.82
CA TYR A 129 -1.05 -4.19 -11.33
C TYR A 129 -0.32 -3.10 -10.51
N VAL A 130 0.75 -3.47 -9.80
CA VAL A 130 1.58 -2.50 -9.06
C VAL A 130 2.33 -1.61 -10.04
N THR A 131 2.86 -2.19 -11.11
CA THR A 131 3.50 -1.43 -12.19
C THR A 131 2.52 -0.45 -12.84
N LYS A 132 1.30 -0.88 -13.16
CA LYS A 132 0.24 -0.01 -13.70
C LYS A 132 -0.12 1.12 -12.75
N TYR A 133 -0.20 0.82 -11.44
CA TYR A 133 -0.43 1.82 -10.41
C TYR A 133 0.67 2.89 -10.38
N LEU A 134 1.93 2.47 -10.33
CA LEU A 134 3.08 3.37 -10.28
C LEU A 134 3.25 4.18 -11.57
N SER A 135 3.00 3.58 -12.74
CA SER A 135 3.06 4.27 -14.05
C SER A 135 2.08 5.43 -14.12
N TYR A 136 0.88 5.30 -13.53
CA TYR A 136 -0.09 6.39 -13.49
C TYR A 136 0.49 7.69 -12.90
N PHE A 137 1.24 7.57 -11.80
CA PHE A 137 1.85 8.75 -11.15
C PHE A 137 3.11 9.26 -11.86
N LYS A 138 3.75 8.45 -12.71
CA LYS A 138 4.90 8.87 -13.52
C LYS A 138 4.49 9.58 -14.80
N GLU A 139 3.41 9.13 -15.41
CA GLU A 139 2.98 9.60 -16.74
C GLU A 139 2.09 10.84 -16.66
N LYS A 140 1.41 11.07 -15.52
CA LYS A 140 0.47 12.17 -15.36
C LYS A 140 1.12 13.40 -14.76
N ILE A 141 1.05 14.52 -15.47
CA ILE A 141 1.50 15.83 -14.98
C ILE A 141 0.52 16.35 -13.92
N ASN A 142 -0.79 16.15 -14.15
CA ASN A 142 -1.86 16.57 -13.24
C ASN A 142 -2.59 15.35 -12.69
N PHE A 143 -2.69 15.26 -11.37
CA PHE A 143 -3.43 14.22 -10.68
C PHE A 143 -4.95 14.48 -10.78
N SER A 144 -5.69 13.45 -11.18
CA SER A 144 -7.15 13.45 -11.18
C SER A 144 -7.67 12.30 -10.31
N MET A 145 -8.41 12.63 -9.25
CA MET A 145 -9.02 11.63 -8.37
C MET A 145 -10.01 10.74 -9.11
N TYR A 146 -10.75 11.29 -10.06
CA TYR A 146 -11.68 10.53 -10.90
C TYR A 146 -10.94 9.49 -11.75
N GLU A 147 -9.90 9.90 -12.49
CA GLU A 147 -9.11 9.00 -13.33
C GLU A 147 -8.39 7.93 -12.48
N PHE A 148 -7.91 8.30 -11.30
CA PHE A 148 -7.30 7.37 -10.37
C PHE A 148 -8.30 6.29 -9.93
N LYS A 149 -9.51 6.66 -9.52
CA LYS A 149 -10.58 5.70 -9.18
C LYS A 149 -10.90 4.75 -10.33
N GLU A 150 -10.98 5.26 -11.57
CA GLU A 150 -11.21 4.44 -12.76
C GLU A 150 -10.04 3.47 -13.05
N LEU A 151 -8.80 3.92 -12.85
CA LEU A 151 -7.63 3.04 -12.94
C LEU A 151 -7.73 1.88 -11.94
N ILE A 152 -8.02 2.16 -10.67
CA ILE A 152 -8.10 1.12 -9.64
C ILE A 152 -9.25 0.13 -9.94
N LYS A 153 -10.39 0.61 -10.44
CA LYS A 153 -11.49 -0.25 -10.91
C LYS A 153 -11.05 -1.17 -12.06
N LYS A 154 -10.31 -0.64 -13.04
CA LYS A 154 -9.75 -1.42 -14.15
C LYS A 154 -8.76 -2.48 -13.63
N ILE A 155 -7.87 -2.11 -12.73
CA ILE A 155 -6.94 -3.03 -12.09
C ILE A 155 -7.72 -4.16 -11.39
N SER A 156 -8.76 -3.83 -10.61
CA SER A 156 -9.58 -4.80 -9.89
C SER A 156 -10.38 -5.73 -10.81
N SER A 157 -10.90 -5.23 -11.94
CA SER A 157 -11.76 -6.00 -12.86
C SER A 157 -11.01 -6.97 -13.77
N THR A 158 -9.69 -6.85 -13.92
CA THR A 158 -8.88 -7.67 -14.82
C THR A 158 -8.83 -9.16 -14.40
N GLU A 159 -9.21 -9.49 -13.16
CA GLU A 159 -9.26 -10.90 -12.68
C GLU A 159 -10.29 -11.78 -13.41
N LYS A 160 -11.32 -11.22 -14.03
CA LYS A 160 -12.36 -12.01 -14.74
C LYS A 160 -11.93 -12.42 -16.14
N LYS A 161 -10.96 -11.75 -16.76
CA LYS A 161 -10.48 -12.07 -18.11
C LYS A 161 -9.27 -13.02 -18.11
N ASP A 162 -8.44 -12.97 -17.07
CA ASP A 162 -7.20 -13.76 -17.01
C ASP A 162 -7.47 -15.25 -16.73
N ARG A 163 -8.65 -15.62 -16.21
CA ARG A 163 -9.02 -17.04 -15.98
C ARG A 163 -9.49 -17.80 -17.22
N VAL A 164 -9.66 -17.16 -18.37
CA VAL A 164 -10.24 -17.80 -19.58
C VAL A 164 -9.22 -17.95 -20.73
N GLN A 165 -8.03 -17.38 -20.65
CA GLN A 165 -7.07 -17.38 -21.77
C GLN A 165 -5.66 -17.95 -21.48
N GLU A 166 -5.40 -18.57 -20.34
CA GLU A 166 -4.07 -19.15 -20.04
C GLU A 166 -4.04 -20.70 -20.00
N TYR A 167 -4.62 -21.36 -20.99
CA TYR A 167 -4.21 -22.70 -21.38
C TYR A 167 -3.63 -22.68 -22.77
N GLY A 168 -2.44 -22.11 -22.91
CA GLY A 168 -1.72 -22.09 -24.16
C GLY A 168 -0.46 -21.22 -24.06
N ASN A 169 0.68 -21.90 -23.77
CA ASN A 169 2.05 -21.42 -24.02
C ASN A 169 2.43 -20.02 -23.52
N ILE A 170 2.72 -19.90 -22.24
CA ILE A 170 3.60 -18.84 -21.73
C ILE A 170 4.80 -19.50 -21.07
N LYS A 171 5.98 -19.37 -21.70
CA LYS A 171 7.26 -19.55 -21.02
C LYS A 171 7.28 -18.55 -19.83
N GLU A 172 7.33 -19.08 -18.61
CA GLU A 172 7.46 -18.30 -17.38
C GLU A 172 8.63 -17.33 -17.52
N LYS A 173 8.33 -16.03 -17.62
CA LYS A 173 9.33 -14.99 -17.44
C LYS A 173 9.60 -14.88 -15.94
N LYS A 174 10.56 -15.66 -15.44
CA LYS A 174 11.01 -15.59 -14.05
C LYS A 174 11.46 -14.16 -13.75
N LEU A 175 10.90 -13.55 -12.70
CA LEU A 175 11.35 -12.25 -12.21
C LEU A 175 12.82 -12.38 -11.77
N LYS A 176 13.68 -11.55 -12.36
CA LYS A 176 15.11 -11.50 -12.01
C LYS A 176 15.28 -10.50 -10.88
N PHE A 177 15.77 -10.95 -9.72
CA PHE A 177 16.10 -10.09 -8.59
C PHE A 177 17.49 -9.46 -8.73
N ALA A 178 18.45 -10.28 -9.23
CA ALA A 178 19.81 -9.88 -9.45
C ALA A 178 20.43 -10.80 -10.52
N GLN A 179 21.62 -10.47 -10.94
CA GLN A 179 22.40 -11.29 -11.87
C GLN A 179 23.82 -11.41 -11.34
N LEU A 180 24.31 -12.64 -11.24
CA LEU A 180 25.72 -12.93 -11.00
C LEU A 180 26.43 -13.04 -12.34
N LEU A 181 27.62 -12.49 -12.41
CA LEU A 181 28.52 -12.62 -13.56
C LEU A 181 29.72 -13.48 -13.11
N ASP A 182 29.92 -14.63 -13.74
CA ASP A 182 31.15 -15.35 -13.62
C ASP A 182 32.25 -14.57 -14.39
N MET A 183 33.27 -14.13 -13.67
CA MET A 183 34.31 -13.26 -14.23
C MET A 183 35.32 -14.04 -15.11
N ASP A 184 35.38 -15.36 -14.94
CA ASP A 184 36.32 -16.22 -15.70
C ASP A 184 35.67 -16.67 -17.01
N THR A 185 34.40 -17.06 -16.97
CA THR A 185 33.68 -17.61 -18.13
C THR A 185 32.82 -16.56 -18.85
N GLY A 186 32.47 -15.46 -18.18
CA GLY A 186 31.52 -14.44 -18.68
C GLY A 186 30.05 -14.91 -18.62
N GLU A 187 29.78 -16.04 -17.99
CA GLU A 187 28.43 -16.58 -17.86
C GLU A 187 27.60 -15.72 -16.89
N LYS A 188 26.34 -15.51 -17.24
CA LYS A 188 25.38 -14.73 -16.44
C LYS A 188 24.36 -15.66 -15.83
N ILE A 189 24.29 -15.68 -14.51
CA ILE A 189 23.37 -16.49 -13.72
C ILE A 189 22.31 -15.59 -13.13
N ASP A 190 21.04 -15.82 -13.48
CA ASP A 190 19.92 -15.02 -12.99
C ASP A 190 19.49 -15.49 -11.59
N ILE A 191 19.50 -14.60 -10.62
CA ILE A 191 18.92 -14.83 -9.29
C ILE A 191 17.43 -14.57 -9.38
N VAL A 192 16.63 -15.61 -9.21
CA VAL A 192 15.16 -15.59 -9.37
C VAL A 192 14.42 -15.76 -8.03
N SER A 193 15.16 -15.77 -6.91
CA SER A 193 14.61 -15.89 -5.54
C SER A 193 15.21 -14.82 -4.63
N GLN A 194 14.47 -14.45 -3.57
CA GLN A 194 14.98 -13.49 -2.57
C GLN A 194 16.06 -14.07 -1.66
N LYS A 195 16.06 -15.39 -1.51
CA LYS A 195 17.10 -16.11 -0.80
C LYS A 195 17.76 -17.03 -1.81
N TYR A 196 19.05 -16.86 -2.00
CA TYR A 196 19.82 -17.63 -2.97
C TYR A 196 21.10 -18.08 -2.28
N VAL A 197 21.28 -19.39 -2.15
CA VAL A 197 22.40 -19.98 -1.42
C VAL A 197 23.46 -20.44 -2.40
N ILE A 198 24.69 -20.00 -2.17
CA ILE A 198 25.86 -20.38 -2.95
C ILE A 198 26.77 -21.25 -2.07
N GLY A 199 27.25 -22.36 -2.57
CA GLY A 199 28.14 -23.23 -1.80
C GLY A 199 28.60 -24.47 -2.56
N LYS A 200 29.25 -25.40 -1.84
CA LYS A 200 29.70 -26.69 -2.40
C LYS A 200 28.65 -27.78 -2.34
N ASN A 201 27.66 -27.65 -1.45
CA ASN A 201 26.66 -28.69 -1.29
C ASN A 201 25.69 -28.70 -2.47
N GLU A 202 25.20 -29.89 -2.79
CA GLU A 202 24.21 -30.10 -3.86
C GLU A 202 22.84 -29.48 -3.57
N ASP A 203 22.57 -29.13 -2.31
CA ASP A 203 21.36 -28.45 -1.86
C ASP A 203 21.40 -26.89 -2.02
N CYS A 204 22.54 -26.34 -2.48
CA CYS A 204 22.70 -24.94 -2.79
C CYS A 204 22.02 -24.57 -4.13
N ASP A 205 21.48 -23.37 -4.25
CA ASP A 205 20.89 -22.85 -5.50
C ASP A 205 21.96 -22.70 -6.61
N LEU A 206 23.22 -22.40 -6.22
CA LEU A 206 24.40 -22.40 -7.08
C LEU A 206 25.51 -23.24 -6.45
N VAL A 207 25.83 -24.32 -7.09
CA VAL A 207 26.92 -25.21 -6.65
C VAL A 207 28.24 -24.77 -7.30
N VAL A 208 29.21 -24.36 -6.47
CA VAL A 208 30.55 -23.94 -6.94
C VAL A 208 31.62 -24.84 -6.35
N ASN A 209 32.29 -25.60 -7.20
CA ASN A 209 33.41 -26.51 -6.84
C ASN A 209 34.73 -25.73 -6.76
N SER A 210 34.96 -25.01 -5.65
CA SER A 210 36.22 -24.32 -5.38
C SER A 210 36.73 -24.64 -3.99
N THR A 211 38.05 -24.77 -3.82
CA THR A 211 38.69 -25.01 -2.52
C THR A 211 38.44 -23.87 -1.53
N HIS A 212 38.13 -22.67 -2.00
CA HIS A 212 37.93 -21.46 -1.22
C HIS A 212 36.45 -21.19 -0.83
N ILE A 213 35.54 -22.09 -1.22
CA ILE A 213 34.10 -21.93 -0.92
C ILE A 213 33.71 -22.99 0.13
N SER A 214 32.92 -22.58 1.14
CA SER A 214 32.36 -23.46 2.16
C SER A 214 31.15 -24.26 1.60
N ARG A 215 30.63 -25.21 2.38
CA ARG A 215 29.45 -26.02 2.00
C ARG A 215 28.23 -25.13 1.71
N HIS A 216 27.99 -24.14 2.57
CA HIS A 216 27.03 -23.01 2.38
C HIS A 216 27.85 -21.74 2.61
N HIS A 217 28.12 -20.98 1.55
CA HIS A 217 29.09 -19.88 1.58
C HIS A 217 28.38 -18.52 1.68
N ALA A 218 27.31 -18.29 0.92
CA ALA A 218 26.52 -17.06 0.90
C ALA A 218 25.03 -17.37 0.62
#